data_33d4e76214f768505c29bef15cb4750e
#
_entry.id   33d4e76214f768505c29bef15cb4750e
#
_cell.length_a   1.000
_cell.length_b   1.000
_cell.length_c   1.000
_cell.angle_alpha   90.00
_cell.angle_beta   90.00
_cell.angle_gamma   90.00
#
_symmetry.space_group_name_H-M   'P 1'
#
loop_
_entity.id
_entity.type
_entity.pdbx_description
1 polymer ?
#
loop_
_entity_poly.entity_id
_entity_poly.type
_entity_poly.pdbx_seq_one_letter_code
_entity_poly.pdbx_strand_id
1 'polypeptide(L)'
;MLNFIPHKIKVVKIMKKITVTNIDISISVRPDNNDYICLTDMAHFKDRERTNYIIQNWMRLRSTIDFLGLWEKLNNPNFKGIEFDAFKMESGTNSFTLTPKQWIEKTKAIGIISKPGRYGGTFAHKDIAFEFGTWLSPEFKLYLIKEYQRLKEAESHPLLSEWNVKRILSKVNYSIHTDAIKDFIIPKVEDFNQKLVYADEADLLNLALWGCTARQWREANPQYADKNINIRDVASINELVVLSNMESFNAE
;
A
#
# COMPACT_ATOMS: atom_id res chain seq x y z
N MET A 1 -27.88 38.92 20.68
CA MET A 1 -28.04 37.74 19.81
C MET A 1 -26.91 37.78 18.77
N LEU A 2 -25.86 37.01 18.99
CA LEU A 2 -24.71 36.90 18.06
C LEU A 2 -25.04 35.81 17.04
N ASN A 3 -25.22 36.21 15.78
CA ASN A 3 -25.43 35.29 14.67
C ASN A 3 -24.13 34.52 14.39
N PHE A 4 -24.09 33.25 14.74
CA PHE A 4 -23.05 32.32 14.31
C PHE A 4 -23.29 31.98 12.83
N ILE A 5 -22.48 32.55 11.95
CA ILE A 5 -22.38 32.13 10.54
C ILE A 5 -21.51 30.88 10.52
N PRO A 6 -22.00 29.73 10.12
CA PRO A 6 -21.12 28.53 10.02
C PRO A 6 -20.13 28.76 8.86
N HIS A 7 -18.84 28.83 9.20
CA HIS A 7 -17.77 28.80 8.23
C HIS A 7 -17.87 27.48 7.46
N LYS A 8 -18.27 27.53 6.20
CA LYS A 8 -18.11 26.42 5.26
C LYS A 8 -16.61 26.14 5.16
N ILE A 9 -16.14 25.11 5.83
CA ILE A 9 -14.80 24.57 5.64
C ILE A 9 -14.72 24.15 4.17
N LYS A 10 -14.00 24.94 3.35
CA LYS A 10 -13.62 24.51 1.99
C LYS A 10 -12.73 23.28 2.14
N VAL A 11 -13.29 22.11 1.91
CA VAL A 11 -12.51 20.86 1.82
C VAL A 11 -11.52 21.06 0.67
N VAL A 12 -10.25 21.21 1.03
CA VAL A 12 -9.17 21.35 0.05
C VAL A 12 -9.03 20.00 -0.66
N LYS A 13 -9.50 19.97 -1.90
CA LYS A 13 -9.45 18.80 -2.77
C LYS A 13 -8.06 18.72 -3.39
N ILE A 14 -7.21 17.85 -2.88
CA ILE A 14 -5.88 17.63 -3.43
C ILE A 14 -6.01 16.62 -4.58
N MET A 15 -5.61 17.04 -5.79
CA MET A 15 -5.48 16.13 -6.93
C MET A 15 -4.06 15.57 -6.93
N LYS A 16 -3.94 14.25 -6.82
CA LYS A 16 -2.68 13.52 -7.01
C LYS A 16 -2.77 12.69 -8.28
N LYS A 17 -1.61 12.31 -8.81
CA LYS A 17 -1.50 11.35 -9.90
C LYS A 17 -0.70 10.15 -9.43
N ILE A 18 -1.13 8.98 -9.83
CA ILE A 18 -0.35 7.74 -9.74
C ILE A 18 -0.06 7.26 -11.15
N THR A 19 1.15 6.82 -11.39
CA THR A 19 1.55 6.26 -12.68
C THR A 19 1.48 4.74 -12.59
N VAL A 20 0.61 4.14 -13.40
CA VAL A 20 0.47 2.68 -13.51
C VAL A 20 0.77 2.30 -14.96
N THR A 21 1.76 1.47 -15.18
CA THR A 21 2.16 1.01 -16.54
C THR A 21 2.31 2.16 -17.54
N ASN A 22 3.03 3.24 -17.16
CA ASN A 22 3.25 4.47 -17.94
C ASN A 22 2.00 5.33 -18.21
N ILE A 23 0.96 5.20 -17.41
CA ILE A 23 -0.26 6.01 -17.49
C ILE A 23 -0.50 6.72 -16.18
N ASP A 24 -0.74 8.03 -16.29
CA ASP A 24 -1.11 8.87 -15.16
C ASP A 24 -2.60 8.74 -14.87
N ILE A 25 -2.94 8.21 -13.72
CA ILE A 25 -4.32 8.13 -13.21
C ILE A 25 -4.51 9.20 -12.15
N SER A 26 -5.47 10.07 -12.37
CA SER A 26 -5.81 11.16 -11.43
C SER A 26 -6.59 10.63 -10.24
N ILE A 27 -6.15 10.99 -9.04
CA ILE A 27 -6.83 10.68 -7.78
C ILE A 27 -7.22 11.98 -7.09
N SER A 28 -8.47 12.07 -6.69
CA SER A 28 -8.96 13.10 -5.82
C SER A 28 -8.91 12.64 -4.37
N VAL A 29 -7.84 13.02 -3.70
CA VAL A 29 -7.61 12.68 -2.28
C VAL A 29 -8.52 13.52 -1.40
N ARG A 30 -9.14 12.88 -0.40
CA ARG A 30 -10.00 13.52 0.60
C ARG A 30 -9.49 13.26 2.01
N PRO A 31 -9.69 14.20 2.94
CA PRO A 31 -9.23 14.04 4.33
C PRO A 31 -9.89 12.87 5.08
N ASP A 32 -11.07 12.46 4.65
CA ASP A 32 -11.88 11.37 5.20
C ASP A 32 -11.52 9.98 4.65
N ASN A 33 -10.39 9.86 3.93
CA ASN A 33 -9.93 8.64 3.28
C ASN A 33 -10.90 8.08 2.21
N ASN A 34 -11.88 8.87 1.78
CA ASN A 34 -12.83 8.56 0.70
C ASN A 34 -12.28 9.06 -0.64
N ASP A 35 -11.19 8.47 -1.10
CA ASP A 35 -10.54 8.85 -2.34
C ASP A 35 -11.36 8.45 -3.57
N TYR A 36 -11.34 9.32 -4.58
CA TYR A 36 -11.99 9.08 -5.87
C TYR A 36 -10.95 8.99 -6.96
N ILE A 37 -11.00 7.90 -7.72
CA ILE A 37 -10.09 7.58 -8.81
C ILE A 37 -10.75 7.88 -10.15
N CYS A 38 -10.01 8.42 -11.10
CA CYS A 38 -10.51 8.79 -12.42
C CYS A 38 -10.72 7.55 -13.30
N LEU A 39 -11.97 7.14 -13.50
CA LEU A 39 -12.33 6.05 -14.42
C LEU A 39 -12.01 6.39 -15.88
N THR A 40 -12.09 7.69 -16.24
CA THR A 40 -11.73 8.17 -17.57
C THR A 40 -10.27 7.88 -17.90
N ASP A 41 -9.36 8.19 -16.96
CA ASP A 41 -7.93 7.90 -17.14
C ASP A 41 -7.67 6.38 -17.23
N MET A 42 -8.37 5.59 -16.40
CA MET A 42 -8.28 4.13 -16.46
C MET A 42 -8.78 3.57 -17.80
N ALA A 43 -9.88 4.09 -18.32
CA ALA A 43 -10.42 3.67 -19.62
C ALA A 43 -9.52 4.10 -20.80
N HIS A 44 -8.81 5.23 -20.70
CA HIS A 44 -7.79 5.66 -21.67
C HIS A 44 -6.70 4.62 -21.89
N PHE A 45 -6.42 3.79 -20.90
CA PHE A 45 -5.47 2.69 -21.03
C PHE A 45 -5.91 1.67 -22.09
N LYS A 46 -7.22 1.40 -22.16
CA LYS A 46 -7.75 0.42 -23.12
C LYS A 46 -7.99 1.04 -24.50
N ASP A 47 -8.57 2.23 -24.55
CA ASP A 47 -8.85 2.94 -25.81
C ASP A 47 -9.09 4.43 -25.51
N ARG A 48 -8.18 5.29 -26.01
CA ARG A 48 -8.24 6.73 -25.79
C ARG A 48 -9.43 7.42 -26.46
N GLU A 49 -9.87 6.89 -27.59
CA GLU A 49 -10.95 7.51 -28.37
C GLU A 49 -12.33 7.11 -27.87
N ARG A 50 -12.44 5.93 -27.23
CA ARG A 50 -13.72 5.34 -26.83
C ARG A 50 -13.96 5.30 -25.31
N THR A 51 -13.31 6.14 -24.56
CA THR A 51 -13.33 6.16 -23.09
C THR A 51 -14.74 6.17 -22.51
N ASN A 52 -15.61 7.07 -23.00
CA ASN A 52 -17.00 7.16 -22.54
C ASN A 52 -17.80 5.89 -22.85
N TYR A 53 -17.55 5.30 -24.01
CA TYR A 53 -18.20 4.06 -24.43
C TYR A 53 -17.77 2.88 -23.53
N ILE A 54 -16.51 2.80 -23.14
CA ILE A 54 -16.00 1.78 -22.21
C ILE A 54 -16.74 1.88 -20.87
N ILE A 55 -16.84 3.09 -20.31
CA ILE A 55 -17.54 3.30 -19.03
C ILE A 55 -19.03 2.94 -19.15
N GLN A 56 -19.70 3.36 -20.23
CA GLN A 56 -21.10 3.03 -20.47
C GLN A 56 -21.31 1.51 -20.64
N ASN A 57 -20.42 0.81 -21.35
CA ASN A 57 -20.48 -0.63 -21.50
C ASN A 57 -20.38 -1.36 -20.16
N TRP A 58 -19.48 -0.90 -19.28
CA TRP A 58 -19.40 -1.42 -17.94
C TRP A 58 -20.70 -1.18 -17.14
N MET A 59 -21.27 0.03 -17.24
CA MET A 59 -22.51 0.38 -16.55
C MET A 59 -23.77 -0.32 -17.13
N ARG A 60 -23.69 -0.94 -18.32
CA ARG A 60 -24.79 -1.74 -18.89
C ARG A 60 -24.94 -3.12 -18.24
N LEU A 61 -23.88 -3.60 -17.58
CA LEU A 61 -23.87 -4.94 -17.01
C LEU A 61 -24.76 -5.00 -15.77
N ARG A 62 -25.55 -6.07 -15.67
CA ARG A 62 -26.38 -6.33 -14.50
C ARG A 62 -25.54 -6.41 -13.22
N SER A 63 -24.41 -7.11 -13.28
CA SER A 63 -23.46 -7.24 -12.16
C SER A 63 -22.96 -5.89 -11.68
N THR A 64 -22.66 -4.96 -12.60
CA THR A 64 -22.22 -3.61 -12.27
C THR A 64 -23.33 -2.82 -11.57
N ILE A 65 -24.56 -2.87 -12.09
CA ILE A 65 -25.69 -2.17 -11.47
C ILE A 65 -25.97 -2.73 -10.07
N ASP A 66 -25.95 -4.05 -9.90
CA ASP A 66 -26.11 -4.69 -8.59
C ASP A 66 -25.02 -4.25 -7.60
N PHE A 67 -23.76 -4.21 -8.04
CA PHE A 67 -22.64 -3.75 -7.21
C PHE A 67 -22.78 -2.26 -6.83
N LEU A 68 -23.03 -1.39 -7.80
CA LEU A 68 -23.22 0.05 -7.56
C LEU A 68 -24.38 0.31 -6.61
N GLY A 69 -25.51 -0.37 -6.80
CA GLY A 69 -26.67 -0.26 -5.92
C GLY A 69 -26.40 -0.74 -4.50
N LEU A 70 -25.67 -1.85 -4.34
CA LEU A 70 -25.26 -2.34 -3.03
C LEU A 70 -24.33 -1.33 -2.33
N TRP A 71 -23.32 -0.83 -3.05
CA TRP A 71 -22.39 0.15 -2.51
C TRP A 71 -23.12 1.43 -2.05
N GLU A 72 -24.03 1.96 -2.87
CA GLU A 72 -24.82 3.14 -2.54
C GLU A 72 -25.73 2.91 -1.32
N LYS A 73 -26.41 1.76 -1.24
CA LYS A 73 -27.26 1.40 -0.10
C LYS A 73 -26.47 1.37 1.23
N LEU A 74 -25.21 0.97 1.19
CA LEU A 74 -24.35 0.89 2.36
C LEU A 74 -23.77 2.26 2.77
N ASN A 75 -23.51 3.15 1.80
CA ASN A 75 -22.74 4.38 2.03
C ASN A 75 -23.55 5.66 1.85
N ASN A 76 -24.77 5.59 1.32
CA ASN A 76 -25.56 6.77 0.94
C ASN A 76 -27.00 6.69 1.50
N PRO A 77 -27.30 7.35 2.61
CA PRO A 77 -28.63 7.34 3.19
C PRO A 77 -29.70 8.05 2.32
N ASN A 78 -29.29 8.83 1.34
CA ASN A 78 -30.18 9.56 0.43
C ASN A 78 -30.36 8.83 -0.93
N PHE A 79 -29.86 7.60 -1.04
CA PHE A 79 -29.94 6.80 -2.27
C PHE A 79 -31.39 6.44 -2.60
N LYS A 80 -31.79 6.69 -3.86
CA LYS A 80 -33.14 6.40 -4.31
C LYS A 80 -33.27 4.97 -4.81
N GLY A 81 -33.71 4.07 -3.93
CA GLY A 81 -33.86 2.63 -4.21
C GLY A 81 -34.85 2.32 -5.32
N ILE A 82 -35.97 3.04 -5.43
CA ILE A 82 -36.99 2.83 -6.49
C ILE A 82 -36.39 3.08 -7.87
N GLU A 83 -35.67 4.17 -8.04
CA GLU A 83 -35.01 4.51 -9.32
C GLU A 83 -33.90 3.50 -9.66
N PHE A 84 -33.19 3.01 -8.65
CA PHE A 84 -32.24 1.92 -8.80
C PHE A 84 -32.89 0.63 -9.28
N ASP A 85 -34.02 0.24 -8.70
CA ASP A 85 -34.72 -0.99 -9.08
C ASP A 85 -35.19 -0.94 -10.54
N ALA A 86 -35.60 0.25 -11.04
CA ALA A 86 -35.92 0.44 -12.45
C ALA A 86 -34.70 0.16 -13.36
N PHE A 87 -33.53 0.75 -13.04
CA PHE A 87 -32.29 0.45 -13.77
C PHE A 87 -31.87 -1.01 -13.67
N LYS A 88 -32.07 -1.61 -12.51
CA LYS A 88 -31.79 -3.02 -12.28
C LYS A 88 -32.64 -3.91 -13.16
N MET A 89 -33.93 -3.65 -13.34
CA MET A 89 -34.82 -4.43 -14.22
C MET A 89 -34.43 -4.35 -15.70
N GLU A 90 -34.00 -3.17 -16.16
CA GLU A 90 -33.63 -2.94 -17.56
C GLU A 90 -32.19 -3.40 -17.89
N SER A 91 -31.32 -3.48 -16.87
CA SER A 91 -29.90 -3.80 -17.05
C SER A 91 -29.68 -5.21 -17.63
N GLY A 92 -28.68 -5.34 -18.49
CA GLY A 92 -28.36 -6.58 -19.20
C GLY A 92 -29.13 -6.80 -20.50
N THR A 93 -30.13 -5.96 -20.82
CA THR A 93 -30.78 -6.00 -22.13
C THR A 93 -29.95 -5.29 -23.20
N ASN A 94 -30.12 -5.68 -24.46
CA ASN A 94 -29.37 -5.11 -25.57
C ASN A 94 -29.62 -3.60 -25.80
N SER A 95 -30.84 -3.14 -25.48
CA SER A 95 -31.25 -1.73 -25.63
C SER A 95 -30.88 -0.84 -24.44
N PHE A 96 -30.52 -1.43 -23.31
CA PHE A 96 -30.19 -0.67 -22.10
C PHE A 96 -28.89 0.11 -22.26
N THR A 97 -28.96 1.41 -22.00
CA THR A 97 -27.80 2.29 -21.94
C THR A 97 -27.90 3.18 -20.72
N LEU A 98 -26.80 3.34 -19.99
CA LEU A 98 -26.76 4.15 -18.79
C LEU A 98 -25.47 4.97 -18.78
N THR A 99 -25.60 6.27 -18.60
CA THR A 99 -24.46 7.16 -18.42
C THR A 99 -24.20 7.44 -16.94
N PRO A 100 -22.97 7.74 -16.53
CA PRO A 100 -22.67 8.18 -15.17
C PRO A 100 -23.56 9.34 -14.70
N LYS A 101 -23.82 10.30 -15.59
CA LYS A 101 -24.68 11.44 -15.29
C LYS A 101 -26.12 11.03 -14.97
N GLN A 102 -26.72 10.17 -15.80
CA GLN A 102 -28.09 9.66 -15.57
C GLN A 102 -28.18 8.88 -14.26
N TRP A 103 -27.17 8.03 -13.96
CA TRP A 103 -27.09 7.32 -12.69
C TRP A 103 -27.13 8.29 -11.50
N ILE A 104 -26.23 9.30 -11.49
CA ILE A 104 -26.11 10.29 -10.40
C ILE A 104 -27.41 11.08 -10.24
N GLU A 105 -27.97 11.60 -11.33
CA GLU A 105 -29.14 12.48 -11.29
C GLU A 105 -30.40 11.76 -10.82
N LYS A 106 -30.63 10.53 -11.30
CA LYS A 106 -31.84 9.77 -10.97
C LYS A 106 -31.75 9.15 -9.58
N THR A 107 -30.66 8.48 -9.25
CA THR A 107 -30.55 7.72 -8.00
C THR A 107 -30.01 8.54 -6.82
N LYS A 108 -29.54 9.79 -7.05
CA LYS A 108 -28.81 10.58 -6.04
C LYS A 108 -27.52 9.90 -5.55
N ALA A 109 -26.91 9.13 -6.44
CA ALA A 109 -25.66 8.42 -6.15
C ALA A 109 -24.51 9.37 -5.77
N ILE A 110 -23.67 8.92 -4.84
CA ILE A 110 -22.48 9.65 -4.39
C ILE A 110 -21.18 8.93 -4.75
N GLY A 111 -21.23 7.63 -5.00
CA GLY A 111 -20.06 6.80 -5.30
C GLY A 111 -19.40 7.11 -6.64
N ILE A 112 -20.13 7.75 -7.56
CA ILE A 112 -19.62 8.22 -8.85
C ILE A 112 -19.83 9.73 -8.97
N ILE A 113 -18.85 10.44 -9.53
CA ILE A 113 -18.89 11.88 -9.79
C ILE A 113 -18.53 12.10 -11.26
N SER A 114 -19.40 12.80 -11.99
CA SER A 114 -19.15 13.19 -13.37
C SER A 114 -18.92 14.71 -13.46
N LYS A 115 -17.79 15.11 -14.04
CA LYS A 115 -17.43 16.51 -14.25
C LYS A 115 -17.32 16.78 -15.75
N PRO A 116 -18.08 17.73 -16.30
CA PRO A 116 -17.92 18.14 -17.69
C PRO A 116 -16.68 19.01 -17.90
N GLY A 117 -16.26 19.12 -19.19
CA GLY A 117 -15.21 20.06 -19.61
C GLY A 117 -13.86 19.40 -19.88
N ARG A 118 -12.91 20.23 -20.41
CA ARG A 118 -11.58 19.78 -20.87
C ARG A 118 -10.76 19.07 -19.79
N TYR A 119 -10.94 19.46 -18.53
CA TYR A 119 -10.28 18.85 -17.36
C TYR A 119 -11.28 18.06 -16.51
N GLY A 120 -12.41 17.68 -17.12
CA GLY A 120 -13.45 16.88 -16.51
C GLY A 120 -13.10 15.38 -16.53
N GLY A 121 -14.10 14.56 -16.24
CA GLY A 121 -13.98 13.10 -16.25
C GLY A 121 -14.98 12.46 -15.32
N THR A 122 -15.05 11.17 -15.37
CA THR A 122 -15.81 10.35 -14.45
C THR A 122 -14.88 9.84 -13.37
N PHE A 123 -15.17 10.17 -12.13
CA PHE A 123 -14.44 9.73 -10.95
C PHE A 123 -15.33 8.81 -10.13
N ALA A 124 -14.78 7.77 -9.55
CA ALA A 124 -15.51 6.88 -8.65
C ALA A 124 -14.76 6.67 -7.34
N HIS A 125 -15.52 6.42 -6.27
CA HIS A 125 -14.95 5.97 -5.01
C HIS A 125 -13.99 4.80 -5.25
N LYS A 126 -12.93 4.70 -4.47
CA LYS A 126 -11.88 3.69 -4.65
C LYS A 126 -12.44 2.27 -4.83
N ASP A 127 -13.45 1.85 -4.05
CA ASP A 127 -14.05 0.51 -4.17
C ASP A 127 -14.67 0.30 -5.55
N ILE A 128 -15.39 1.30 -6.05
CA ILE A 128 -16.04 1.27 -7.37
C ILE A 128 -15.00 1.31 -8.50
N ALA A 129 -13.93 2.07 -8.31
CA ALA A 129 -12.83 2.13 -9.26
C ALA A 129 -12.05 0.82 -9.34
N PHE A 130 -11.87 0.12 -8.22
CA PHE A 130 -11.29 -1.23 -8.21
C PHE A 130 -12.18 -2.24 -8.96
N GLU A 131 -13.50 -2.20 -8.74
CA GLU A 131 -14.44 -3.04 -9.50
C GLU A 131 -14.35 -2.76 -11.00
N PHE A 132 -14.37 -1.48 -11.41
CA PHE A 132 -14.16 -1.10 -12.80
C PHE A 132 -12.83 -1.61 -13.35
N GLY A 133 -11.73 -1.48 -12.59
CA GLY A 133 -10.41 -1.98 -12.97
C GLY A 133 -10.38 -3.49 -13.18
N THR A 134 -11.05 -4.26 -12.32
CA THR A 134 -11.13 -5.72 -12.45
C THR A 134 -11.94 -6.17 -13.67
N TRP A 135 -12.96 -5.40 -14.04
CA TRP A 135 -13.69 -5.64 -15.29
C TRP A 135 -12.89 -5.24 -16.52
N LEU A 136 -12.14 -4.13 -16.41
CA LEU A 136 -11.37 -3.56 -17.52
C LEU A 136 -10.19 -4.45 -17.94
N SER A 137 -9.48 -5.04 -16.97
CA SER A 137 -8.28 -5.85 -17.16
C SER A 137 -8.30 -7.12 -16.30
N PRO A 138 -8.37 -8.31 -16.94
CA PRO A 138 -8.20 -9.59 -16.25
C PRO A 138 -6.87 -9.72 -15.51
N GLU A 139 -5.79 -9.12 -16.04
CA GLU A 139 -4.47 -9.09 -15.45
C GLU A 139 -4.49 -8.32 -14.12
N PHE A 140 -5.14 -7.15 -14.10
CA PHE A 140 -5.34 -6.36 -12.90
C PHE A 140 -6.16 -7.12 -11.85
N LYS A 141 -7.21 -7.82 -12.28
CA LYS A 141 -8.00 -8.68 -11.39
C LYS A 141 -7.14 -9.78 -10.77
N LEU A 142 -6.33 -10.47 -11.57
CA LEU A 142 -5.44 -11.51 -11.07
C LEU A 142 -4.39 -10.95 -10.11
N TYR A 143 -3.83 -9.77 -10.42
CA TYR A 143 -2.90 -9.07 -9.53
C TYR A 143 -3.54 -8.78 -8.16
N LEU A 144 -4.74 -8.22 -8.12
CA LEU A 144 -5.45 -7.95 -6.86
C LEU A 144 -5.70 -9.22 -6.04
N ILE A 145 -6.09 -10.32 -6.69
CA ILE A 145 -6.30 -11.61 -6.01
C ILE A 145 -4.99 -12.10 -5.39
N LYS A 146 -3.88 -12.03 -6.14
CA LYS A 146 -2.57 -12.46 -5.64
C LYS A 146 -2.06 -11.58 -4.52
N GLU A 147 -2.25 -10.27 -4.62
CA GLU A 147 -1.85 -9.34 -3.57
C GLU A 147 -2.67 -9.52 -2.29
N TYR A 148 -3.97 -9.76 -2.41
CA TYR A 148 -4.81 -10.12 -1.27
C TYR A 148 -4.33 -11.41 -0.58
N GLN A 149 -4.01 -12.46 -1.37
CA GLN A 149 -3.48 -13.72 -0.84
C GLN A 149 -2.17 -13.47 -0.09
N ARG A 150 -1.24 -12.70 -0.69
CA ARG A 150 0.05 -12.34 -0.07
C ARG A 150 -0.12 -11.59 1.24
N LEU A 151 -1.01 -10.61 1.28
CA LEU A 151 -1.31 -9.84 2.50
C LEU A 151 -1.94 -10.72 3.58
N LYS A 152 -2.85 -11.63 3.19
CA LYS A 152 -3.51 -12.57 4.10
C LYS A 152 -2.52 -13.57 4.70
N GLU A 153 -1.58 -14.06 3.90
CA GLU A 153 -0.48 -14.90 4.37
C GLU A 153 0.44 -14.16 5.35
N ALA A 154 0.77 -12.88 5.03
CA ALA A 154 1.57 -12.03 5.92
C ALA A 154 0.85 -11.73 7.25
N GLU A 155 -0.46 -11.49 7.24
CA GLU A 155 -1.26 -11.32 8.46
C GLU A 155 -1.33 -12.60 9.31
N SER A 156 -1.39 -13.76 8.66
CA SER A 156 -1.44 -15.05 9.35
C SER A 156 -0.12 -15.42 10.00
N HIS A 157 0.99 -14.81 9.52
CA HIS A 157 2.35 -15.06 10.00
C HIS A 157 3.13 -13.77 10.26
N PRO A 158 2.64 -12.86 11.13
CA PRO A 158 3.31 -11.57 11.37
C PRO A 158 4.74 -11.75 11.91
N LEU A 159 4.99 -12.78 12.73
CA LEU A 159 6.32 -13.12 13.25
C LEU A 159 7.29 -13.58 12.16
N LEU A 160 6.81 -14.26 11.11
CA LEU A 160 7.67 -14.69 9.99
C LEU A 160 8.06 -13.51 9.09
N SER A 161 7.17 -12.54 8.90
CA SER A 161 7.45 -11.32 8.14
C SER A 161 8.51 -10.46 8.85
N GLU A 162 8.34 -10.21 10.15
CA GLU A 162 9.28 -9.48 10.98
C GLU A 162 10.62 -10.23 11.10
N TRP A 163 10.57 -11.55 11.30
CA TRP A 163 11.74 -12.40 11.36
C TRP A 163 12.54 -12.40 10.04
N ASN A 164 11.85 -12.44 8.88
CA ASN A 164 12.52 -12.38 7.57
C ASN A 164 13.21 -11.03 7.36
N VAL A 165 12.57 -9.90 7.74
CA VAL A 165 13.19 -8.57 7.65
C VAL A 165 14.41 -8.49 8.56
N LYS A 166 14.31 -8.93 9.81
CA LYS A 166 15.43 -8.99 10.75
C LYS A 166 16.58 -9.82 10.21
N ARG A 167 16.28 -10.98 9.64
CA ARG A 167 17.28 -11.89 9.05
C ARG A 167 18.00 -11.28 7.86
N ILE A 168 17.27 -10.58 6.97
CA ILE A 168 17.85 -9.91 5.80
C ILE A 168 18.78 -8.78 6.26
N LEU A 169 18.33 -7.90 7.16
CA LEU A 169 19.12 -6.80 7.71
C LEU A 169 20.40 -7.33 8.36
N SER A 170 20.29 -8.36 9.22
CA SER A 170 21.45 -8.94 9.90
C SER A 170 22.43 -9.63 8.95
N LYS A 171 21.96 -10.24 7.86
CA LYS A 171 22.83 -11.00 6.95
C LYS A 171 23.58 -10.12 5.96
N VAL A 172 22.91 -9.14 5.35
CA VAL A 172 23.51 -8.33 4.28
C VAL A 172 24.64 -7.45 4.86
N ASN A 173 24.39 -6.80 5.96
CA ASN A 173 25.36 -5.85 6.51
C ASN A 173 26.45 -6.52 7.33
N TYR A 174 26.16 -7.64 7.99
CA TYR A 174 27.18 -8.45 8.61
C TYR A 174 28.23 -8.92 7.58
N SER A 175 27.84 -9.26 6.35
CA SER A 175 28.80 -9.65 5.32
C SER A 175 29.67 -8.46 4.86
N ILE A 176 29.08 -7.27 4.66
CA ILE A 176 29.84 -6.07 4.28
C ILE A 176 30.89 -5.71 5.34
N HIS A 177 30.48 -5.71 6.60
CA HIS A 177 31.36 -5.41 7.72
C HIS A 177 32.47 -6.45 7.89
N THR A 178 32.14 -7.75 7.80
CA THR A 178 33.14 -8.82 7.90
C THR A 178 34.12 -8.87 6.72
N ASP A 179 33.66 -8.53 5.52
CA ASP A 179 34.51 -8.43 4.33
C ASP A 179 35.49 -7.26 4.48
N ALA A 180 35.04 -6.10 4.97
CA ALA A 180 35.91 -4.96 5.25
C ALA A 180 36.98 -5.30 6.32
N ILE A 181 36.60 -5.95 7.43
CA ILE A 181 37.54 -6.41 8.44
C ILE A 181 38.58 -7.35 7.83
N LYS A 182 38.15 -8.31 7.00
CA LYS A 182 39.01 -9.26 6.30
C LYS A 182 40.02 -8.56 5.39
N ASP A 183 39.57 -7.57 4.63
CA ASP A 183 40.39 -6.94 3.61
C ASP A 183 41.33 -5.88 4.18
N PHE A 184 40.93 -5.16 5.22
CA PHE A 184 41.66 -3.99 5.71
C PHE A 184 42.32 -4.14 7.11
N ILE A 185 41.74 -4.99 7.97
CA ILE A 185 42.25 -5.15 9.37
C ILE A 185 43.03 -6.44 9.51
N ILE A 186 42.51 -7.57 9.09
CA ILE A 186 43.14 -8.89 9.22
C ILE A 186 44.59 -8.94 8.67
N PRO A 187 44.91 -8.34 7.49
CA PRO A 187 46.29 -8.37 6.98
C PRO A 187 47.31 -7.68 7.86
N LYS A 188 46.88 -6.87 8.83
CA LYS A 188 47.72 -6.12 9.76
C LYS A 188 47.88 -6.81 11.12
N VAL A 189 47.22 -7.95 11.33
CA VAL A 189 47.15 -8.68 12.61
C VAL A 189 47.83 -10.02 12.49
N GLU A 190 48.60 -10.43 13.53
CA GLU A 190 49.21 -11.73 13.60
C GLU A 190 48.17 -12.88 13.62
N ASP A 191 48.47 -14.01 12.96
CA ASP A 191 47.52 -15.10 12.72
C ASP A 191 46.80 -15.61 13.99
N PHE A 192 47.47 -15.60 15.14
CA PHE A 192 46.89 -16.03 16.41
C PHE A 192 45.70 -15.17 16.88
N ASN A 193 45.66 -13.91 16.53
CA ASN A 193 44.67 -12.94 17.02
C ASN A 193 43.52 -12.67 16.04
N GLN A 194 43.57 -13.19 14.81
CA GLN A 194 42.59 -12.87 13.77
C GLN A 194 41.12 -13.19 14.14
N LYS A 195 40.89 -14.28 14.89
CA LYS A 195 39.55 -14.65 15.35
C LYS A 195 38.98 -13.71 16.40
N LEU A 196 39.82 -13.06 17.18
CA LEU A 196 39.44 -12.12 18.22
C LEU A 196 39.02 -10.78 17.59
N VAL A 197 39.66 -10.35 16.51
CA VAL A 197 39.35 -9.08 15.81
C VAL A 197 37.88 -9.00 15.39
N TYR A 198 37.32 -10.06 14.82
CA TYR A 198 35.91 -10.05 14.44
C TYR A 198 34.97 -9.90 15.64
N ALA A 199 35.34 -10.47 16.79
CA ALA A 199 34.55 -10.35 18.02
C ALA A 199 34.67 -8.94 18.61
N ASP A 200 35.87 -8.36 18.59
CA ASP A 200 36.15 -7.04 19.14
C ASP A 200 35.45 -5.94 18.32
N GLU A 201 35.49 -6.04 16.99
CA GLU A 201 34.78 -5.10 16.09
C GLU A 201 33.25 -5.22 16.25
N ALA A 202 32.72 -6.44 16.37
CA ALA A 202 31.31 -6.63 16.64
C ALA A 202 30.89 -6.10 18.01
N ASP A 203 31.73 -6.27 19.03
CA ASP A 203 31.48 -5.79 20.39
C ASP A 203 31.59 -4.24 20.49
N LEU A 204 32.44 -3.60 19.67
CA LEU A 204 32.50 -2.15 19.56
C LEU A 204 31.11 -1.58 19.13
N LEU A 205 30.49 -2.17 18.11
CA LEU A 205 29.18 -1.78 17.63
C LEU A 205 28.08 -2.09 18.65
N ASN A 206 28.16 -3.25 19.33
CA ASN A 206 27.23 -3.64 20.39
C ASN A 206 27.30 -2.66 21.58
N LEU A 207 28.50 -2.25 21.98
CA LEU A 207 28.71 -1.25 23.03
C LEU A 207 28.12 0.11 22.64
N ALA A 208 28.34 0.54 21.40
CA ALA A 208 27.83 1.82 20.92
C ALA A 208 26.30 1.87 20.85
N LEU A 209 25.64 0.77 20.48
CA LEU A 209 24.19 0.71 20.31
C LEU A 209 23.44 0.31 21.60
N TRP A 210 23.93 -0.69 22.32
CA TRP A 210 23.25 -1.29 23.48
C TRP A 210 23.98 -1.10 24.82
N GLY A 211 25.17 -0.50 24.81
CA GLY A 211 25.93 -0.26 26.03
C GLY A 211 26.56 -1.51 26.66
N CYS A 212 26.59 -2.65 25.96
CA CYS A 212 27.15 -3.91 26.46
C CYS A 212 27.73 -4.75 25.34
N THR A 213 28.74 -5.59 25.66
CA THR A 213 29.27 -6.59 24.74
C THR A 213 28.32 -7.78 24.60
N ALA A 214 28.51 -8.58 23.56
CA ALA A 214 27.74 -9.84 23.38
C ALA A 214 27.89 -10.78 24.58
N ARG A 215 29.05 -10.82 25.22
CA ARG A 215 29.31 -11.61 26.43
C ARG A 215 28.52 -11.06 27.63
N GLN A 216 28.64 -9.77 27.91
CA GLN A 216 27.92 -9.12 29.01
C GLN A 216 26.40 -9.29 28.89
N TRP A 217 25.87 -9.19 27.67
CA TRP A 217 24.47 -9.38 27.41
C TRP A 217 24.02 -10.82 27.71
N ARG A 218 24.80 -11.84 27.31
CA ARG A 218 24.51 -13.26 27.61
C ARG A 218 24.53 -13.55 29.10
N GLU A 219 25.54 -13.01 29.81
CA GLU A 219 25.64 -13.15 31.29
C GLU A 219 24.43 -12.52 31.99
N ALA A 220 23.91 -11.41 31.48
CA ALA A 220 22.71 -10.75 32.01
C ALA A 220 21.39 -11.44 31.61
N ASN A 221 21.41 -12.27 30.56
CA ASN A 221 20.20 -12.91 30.00
C ASN A 221 20.36 -14.41 29.83
N PRO A 222 20.58 -15.20 30.90
CA PRO A 222 20.87 -16.62 30.81
C PRO A 222 19.75 -17.43 30.11
N GLN A 223 18.50 -17.04 30.25
CA GLN A 223 17.33 -17.68 29.61
C GLN A 223 17.38 -17.66 28.07
N TYR A 224 18.07 -16.70 27.49
CA TYR A 224 18.32 -16.61 26.04
C TYR A 224 19.62 -17.30 25.63
N ALA A 225 20.65 -17.19 26.48
CA ALA A 225 21.93 -17.83 26.23
C ALA A 225 21.82 -19.36 26.12
N ASP A 226 21.01 -20.00 26.99
CA ASP A 226 20.73 -21.44 26.98
C ASP A 226 20.06 -21.92 25.67
N LYS A 227 19.34 -21.01 24.98
CA LYS A 227 18.69 -21.24 23.69
C LYS A 227 19.56 -20.82 22.50
N ASN A 228 20.80 -20.44 22.74
CA ASN A 228 21.73 -19.91 21.74
C ASN A 228 21.20 -18.68 20.98
N ILE A 229 20.36 -17.89 21.65
CA ILE A 229 19.81 -16.61 21.16
C ILE A 229 20.79 -15.50 21.56
N ASN A 230 21.07 -14.56 20.64
CA ASN A 230 21.93 -13.43 20.88
C ASN A 230 21.16 -12.11 20.93
N ILE A 231 21.85 -11.00 21.26
CA ILE A 231 21.23 -9.67 21.36
C ILE A 231 20.55 -9.22 20.06
N ARG A 232 21.12 -9.55 18.89
CA ARG A 232 20.56 -9.19 17.58
C ARG A 232 19.26 -9.94 17.27
N ASP A 233 19.11 -11.15 17.78
CA ASP A 233 17.90 -11.96 17.56
C ASP A 233 16.68 -11.39 18.29
N VAL A 234 16.89 -10.68 19.41
CA VAL A 234 15.83 -10.05 20.20
C VAL A 234 15.67 -8.55 19.93
N ALA A 235 16.62 -7.95 19.20
CA ALA A 235 16.58 -6.54 18.85
C ALA A 235 15.33 -6.18 18.00
N SER A 236 14.85 -4.94 18.15
CA SER A 236 13.78 -4.40 17.30
C SER A 236 14.31 -4.13 15.89
N ILE A 237 13.39 -4.00 14.90
CA ILE A 237 13.76 -3.64 13.53
C ILE A 237 14.51 -2.31 13.48
N ASN A 238 14.10 -1.32 14.28
CA ASN A 238 14.75 -0.02 14.32
C ASN A 238 16.20 -0.13 14.82
N GLU A 239 16.46 -0.91 15.85
CA GLU A 239 17.82 -1.15 16.35
C GLU A 239 18.67 -1.88 15.30
N LEU A 240 18.11 -2.86 14.59
CA LEU A 240 18.82 -3.55 13.52
C LEU A 240 19.13 -2.64 12.33
N VAL A 241 18.25 -1.68 12.00
CA VAL A 241 18.51 -0.67 10.96
C VAL A 241 19.65 0.26 11.40
N VAL A 242 19.66 0.69 12.66
CA VAL A 242 20.75 1.51 13.20
C VAL A 242 22.08 0.74 13.18
N LEU A 243 22.06 -0.50 13.67
CA LEU A 243 23.24 -1.39 13.64
C LEU A 243 23.78 -1.56 12.21
N SER A 244 22.88 -1.80 11.27
CA SER A 244 23.16 -1.93 9.85
C SER A 244 23.87 -0.72 9.26
N ASN A 245 23.40 0.48 9.59
CA ASN A 245 24.06 1.73 9.17
C ASN A 245 25.44 1.90 9.82
N MET A 246 25.57 1.52 11.10
CA MET A 246 26.85 1.55 11.80
C MET A 246 27.86 0.56 11.20
N GLU A 247 27.42 -0.67 10.86
CA GLU A 247 28.26 -1.68 10.19
C GLU A 247 28.73 -1.19 8.82
N SER A 248 27.86 -0.55 8.03
CA SER A 248 28.23 0.05 6.74
C SER A 248 29.22 1.18 6.91
N PHE A 249 28.99 2.06 7.90
CA PHE A 249 29.87 3.20 8.16
C PHE A 249 31.24 2.79 8.69
N ASN A 250 31.30 1.72 9.48
CA ASN A 250 32.57 1.18 9.99
C ASN A 250 33.35 0.39 8.93
N ALA A 251 32.70 0.04 7.82
CA ALA A 251 33.32 -0.65 6.68
C ALA A 251 33.97 0.30 5.66
N GLU A 252 33.66 1.60 5.69
CA GLU A 252 34.27 2.66 4.86
C GLU A 252 35.58 3.20 5.48
#